data_bd3f11f839f0d02ec747f65b618e1d2b
#
_entry.id   bd3f11f839f0d02ec747f65b618e1d2b
#
_cell.length_a   1.000
_cell.length_b   1.000
_cell.length_c   1.000
_cell.angle_alpha   90.00
_cell.angle_beta   90.00
_cell.angle_gamma   90.00
#
_symmetry.space_group_name_H-M   'P 1'
#
loop_
_entity.id
_entity.type
_entity.pdbx_description
1 polymer ?
#
loop_
_entity_poly.entity_id
_entity_poly.type
_entity_poly.pdbx_seq_one_letter_code
_entity_poly.pdbx_strand_id
1 'polypeptide(L)'
;MILFSGLNDGDRELRALGVFKSEIRDDFLTVVESGDVFDISHASGINPRLIDKGALILEHGPTVYAVDRLSREAKFWLDDFLKAMRVPDKASSSKMMASVVEQLSEEIEDPLQQARFKDEFLNLVSSEEDVSARQLASAAEKFVPREQVDQAMGSAAESYGFALDEEAKLPAKGMARQLEKTLSKYGVGHGISVLLPSGITLKNIQSQNDGEGELTLTLRLNKRG
;
A
#
# COMPACT_ATOMS: atom_id res chain seq x y z
N MET A 1 -10.17 5.26 27.71
CA MET A 1 -8.94 4.51 27.97
C MET A 1 -9.28 3.34 28.87
N ILE A 2 -8.87 2.14 28.52
CA ILE A 2 -9.22 0.90 29.22
C ILE A 2 -7.95 0.10 29.46
N LEU A 3 -7.74 -0.36 30.68
CA LEU A 3 -6.66 -1.27 31.03
C LEU A 3 -7.17 -2.72 30.93
N PHE A 4 -6.48 -3.55 30.18
CA PHE A 4 -6.74 -4.97 30.04
C PHE A 4 -5.71 -5.77 30.82
N SER A 5 -6.15 -6.77 31.57
CA SER A 5 -5.31 -7.77 32.24
C SER A 5 -5.81 -9.16 31.87
N GLY A 6 -4.95 -10.16 32.04
CA GLY A 6 -5.31 -11.54 31.72
C GLY A 6 -5.41 -11.85 30.22
N LEU A 7 -4.79 -11.03 29.38
CA LEU A 7 -4.63 -11.35 27.95
C LEU A 7 -3.57 -12.44 27.83
N ASN A 8 -3.81 -13.44 27.01
CA ASN A 8 -2.86 -14.52 26.80
C ASN A 8 -2.29 -14.47 25.38
N ASP A 9 -0.96 -14.56 25.30
CA ASP A 9 -0.21 -14.79 24.06
C ASP A 9 0.59 -16.10 24.22
N GLY A 10 -0.06 -17.20 23.84
CA GLY A 10 0.43 -18.54 24.14
C GLY A 10 0.48 -18.78 25.65
N ASP A 11 1.67 -18.98 26.19
CA ASP A 11 1.90 -19.29 27.62
C ASP A 11 2.17 -18.03 28.47
N ARG A 12 2.06 -16.83 27.91
CA ARG A 12 2.35 -15.58 28.62
C ARG A 12 1.10 -14.78 28.88
N GLU A 13 0.92 -14.40 30.14
CA GLU A 13 -0.07 -13.40 30.52
C GLU A 13 0.47 -12.00 30.19
N LEU A 14 -0.36 -11.21 29.48
CA LEU A 14 -0.04 -9.87 29.06
C LEU A 14 -1.03 -8.86 29.66
N ARG A 15 -0.54 -7.67 29.92
CA ARG A 15 -1.38 -6.49 30.14
C ARG A 15 -1.30 -5.58 28.91
N ALA A 16 -2.39 -4.87 28.68
CA ALA A 16 -2.44 -3.92 27.59
C ALA A 16 -3.26 -2.69 27.96
N LEU A 17 -2.88 -1.57 27.40
CA LEU A 17 -3.63 -0.32 27.48
C LEU A 17 -4.39 -0.12 26.16
N GLY A 18 -5.71 -0.09 26.24
CA GLY A 18 -6.58 0.28 25.13
C GLY A 18 -6.90 1.77 25.15
N VAL A 19 -6.63 2.45 24.06
CA VAL A 19 -7.03 3.84 23.83
C VAL A 19 -7.99 3.87 22.65
N PHE A 20 -9.20 4.42 22.87
CA PHE A 20 -10.25 4.42 21.86
C PHE A 20 -10.81 5.83 21.70
N LYS A 21 -11.09 6.21 20.45
CA LYS A 21 -11.87 7.39 20.10
C LYS A 21 -13.11 6.92 19.34
N SER A 22 -14.29 7.38 19.79
CA SER A 22 -15.54 7.26 19.07
C SER A 22 -16.21 8.61 19.04
N GLU A 23 -16.64 9.04 17.86
CA GLU A 23 -17.43 10.28 17.68
C GLU A 23 -18.92 9.98 17.72
N ILE A 24 -19.28 8.71 17.50
CA ILE A 24 -20.66 8.25 17.52
C ILE A 24 -21.02 7.82 18.94
N ARG A 25 -22.09 8.42 19.47
CA ARG A 25 -22.70 8.01 20.72
C ARG A 25 -24.01 7.32 20.43
N ASP A 26 -24.25 6.22 21.10
CA ASP A 26 -25.52 5.51 21.08
C ASP A 26 -26.24 5.71 22.39
N ASP A 27 -27.55 5.76 22.29
CA ASP A 27 -28.43 5.80 23.44
C ASP A 27 -28.81 4.38 23.84
N PHE A 28 -28.79 4.10 25.11
CA PHE A 28 -29.14 2.79 25.67
C PHE A 28 -29.91 2.94 26.98
N LEU A 29 -30.71 1.95 27.26
CA LEU A 29 -31.45 1.86 28.54
C LEU A 29 -30.55 1.21 29.58
N THR A 30 -30.50 1.84 30.74
CA THR A 30 -29.87 1.27 31.93
C THR A 30 -30.94 0.89 32.93
N VAL A 31 -30.80 -0.28 33.53
CA VAL A 31 -31.68 -0.74 34.62
C VAL A 31 -30.89 -0.60 35.91
N VAL A 32 -31.40 0.18 36.80
CA VAL A 32 -30.80 0.40 38.12
C VAL A 32 -31.73 -0.21 39.18
N GLU A 33 -31.18 -1.06 40.00
CA GLU A 33 -31.89 -1.60 41.15
C GLU A 33 -31.88 -0.59 42.30
N SER A 34 -33.07 -0.22 42.77
CA SER A 34 -33.24 0.71 43.88
C SER A 34 -34.19 0.09 44.90
N GLY A 35 -33.65 -0.64 45.89
CA GLY A 35 -34.46 -1.43 46.81
C GLY A 35 -35.17 -2.57 46.09
N ASP A 36 -36.49 -2.69 46.28
CA ASP A 36 -37.32 -3.71 45.64
C ASP A 36 -37.87 -3.30 44.25
N VAL A 37 -37.42 -2.20 43.69
CA VAL A 37 -37.92 -1.66 42.42
C VAL A 37 -36.78 -1.51 41.43
N PHE A 38 -37.04 -1.86 40.16
CA PHE A 38 -36.15 -1.58 39.03
C PHE A 38 -36.56 -0.26 38.37
N ASP A 39 -35.63 0.66 38.30
CA ASP A 39 -35.81 1.90 37.57
C ASP A 39 -35.11 1.80 36.22
N ILE A 40 -35.80 2.25 35.18
CA ILE A 40 -35.26 2.27 33.81
C ILE A 40 -34.90 3.72 33.47
N SER A 41 -33.65 3.97 33.26
CA SER A 41 -33.14 5.27 32.83
C SER A 41 -32.47 5.19 31.48
N HIS A 42 -32.40 6.34 30.85
CA HIS A 42 -31.73 6.54 29.55
C HIS A 42 -30.30 7.03 29.79
N ALA A 43 -29.33 6.42 29.12
CA ALA A 43 -27.96 6.84 29.13
C ALA A 43 -27.39 6.90 27.71
N SER A 44 -26.48 7.84 27.48
CA SER A 44 -25.77 7.96 26.22
C SER A 44 -24.30 7.61 26.42
N GLY A 45 -23.75 6.76 25.58
CA GLY A 45 -22.38 6.28 25.71
C GLY A 45 -21.74 5.88 24.39
N ILE A 46 -20.51 5.40 24.50
CA ILE A 46 -19.74 4.93 23.34
C ILE A 46 -20.19 3.52 22.98
N ASN A 47 -20.49 3.30 21.69
CA ASN A 47 -20.74 1.96 21.18
C ASN A 47 -19.39 1.26 20.88
N PRO A 48 -19.03 0.17 21.59
CA PRO A 48 -17.77 -0.53 21.36
C PRO A 48 -17.67 -1.17 19.98
N ARG A 49 -18.79 -1.35 19.26
CA ARG A 49 -18.81 -1.89 17.89
C ARG A 49 -18.55 -0.83 16.83
N LEU A 50 -18.61 0.45 17.20
CA LEU A 50 -18.44 1.61 16.32
C LEU A 50 -17.26 2.48 16.77
N ILE A 51 -16.14 1.86 17.02
CA ILE A 51 -14.90 2.57 17.36
C ILE A 51 -14.30 3.13 16.07
N ASP A 52 -14.09 4.44 16.03
CA ASP A 52 -13.50 5.12 14.87
C ASP A 52 -11.99 4.96 14.84
N LYS A 53 -11.34 5.16 15.98
CA LYS A 53 -9.91 4.98 16.17
C LYS A 53 -9.64 4.17 17.42
N GLY A 54 -8.72 3.24 17.32
CA GLY A 54 -8.33 2.41 18.46
C GLY A 54 -6.85 2.10 18.43
N ALA A 55 -6.28 1.97 19.63
CA ALA A 55 -4.94 1.44 19.81
C ALA A 55 -4.91 0.51 21.01
N LEU A 56 -4.18 -0.60 20.86
CA LEU A 56 -3.86 -1.52 21.94
C LEU A 56 -2.34 -1.51 22.11
N ILE A 57 -1.90 -1.02 23.27
CA ILE A 57 -0.49 -0.88 23.61
C ILE A 57 -0.16 -1.99 24.59
N LEU A 58 0.74 -2.88 24.22
CA LEU A 58 1.13 -4.00 25.06
C LEU A 58 2.16 -3.56 26.11
N GLU A 59 2.08 -4.13 27.31
CA GLU A 59 3.01 -3.83 28.42
C GLU A 59 4.44 -4.24 28.09
N HIS A 60 4.61 -5.33 27.34
CA HIS A 60 5.90 -5.86 26.96
C HIS A 60 6.19 -5.64 25.49
N GLY A 61 7.16 -4.76 25.23
CA GLY A 61 7.68 -4.47 23.89
C GLY A 61 7.10 -3.19 23.25
N PRO A 62 7.68 -2.77 22.14
CA PRO A 62 7.30 -1.53 21.47
C PRO A 62 6.07 -1.68 20.56
N THR A 63 5.36 -2.82 20.62
CA THR A 63 4.29 -3.12 19.66
C THR A 63 2.99 -2.44 20.06
N VAL A 64 2.43 -1.68 19.11
CA VAL A 64 1.12 -1.05 19.20
C VAL A 64 0.25 -1.56 18.05
N TYR A 65 -0.90 -2.13 18.39
CA TYR A 65 -1.92 -2.47 17.40
C TYR A 65 -2.87 -1.30 17.26
N ALA A 66 -2.93 -0.68 16.10
CA ALA A 66 -3.76 0.50 15.87
C ALA A 66 -4.73 0.29 14.71
N VAL A 67 -5.93 0.84 14.84
CA VAL A 67 -6.93 0.92 13.77
C VAL A 67 -7.42 2.35 13.64
N ASP A 68 -7.66 2.75 12.38
CA ASP A 68 -8.31 4.00 12.02
C ASP A 68 -9.30 3.71 10.89
N ARG A 69 -10.60 3.78 11.19
CA ARG A 69 -11.67 3.44 10.23
C ARG A 69 -12.07 4.60 9.32
N LEU A 70 -11.86 5.83 9.79
CA LEU A 70 -12.45 7.02 9.14
C LEU A 70 -11.43 7.83 8.34
N SER A 71 -10.15 7.64 8.57
CA SER A 71 -9.15 8.58 8.10
C SER A 71 -8.30 8.03 6.96
N ARG A 72 -8.32 8.74 5.84
CA ARG A 72 -7.24 8.69 4.86
C ARG A 72 -5.97 9.39 5.36
N GLU A 73 -6.08 10.12 6.47
CA GLU A 73 -5.00 10.85 7.14
C GLU A 73 -4.73 10.24 8.52
N ALA A 74 -4.20 9.03 8.52
CA ALA A 74 -3.78 8.35 9.74
C ALA A 74 -2.64 9.06 10.49
N LYS A 75 -1.98 10.05 9.86
CA LYS A 75 -0.81 10.75 10.41
C LYS A 75 -1.04 11.28 11.82
N PHE A 76 -2.11 12.03 12.05
CA PHE A 76 -2.38 12.57 13.39
C PHE A 76 -2.51 11.48 14.45
N TRP A 77 -3.22 10.37 14.15
CA TRP A 77 -3.45 9.32 15.12
C TRP A 77 -2.20 8.49 15.40
N LEU A 78 -1.49 8.08 14.35
CA LEU A 78 -0.32 7.22 14.45
C LEU A 78 0.94 8.02 14.81
N ASP A 79 1.22 9.08 14.06
CA ASP A 79 2.50 9.80 14.17
C ASP A 79 2.49 10.81 15.31
N ASP A 80 1.43 11.62 15.45
CA ASP A 80 1.40 12.69 16.44
C ASP A 80 0.94 12.22 17.81
N PHE A 81 -0.12 11.41 17.87
CA PHE A 81 -0.72 10.97 19.11
C PHE A 81 -0.05 9.72 19.68
N LEU A 82 0.03 8.64 18.90
CA LEU A 82 0.61 7.37 19.36
C LEU A 82 2.13 7.35 19.27
N LYS A 83 2.75 8.23 18.49
CA LYS A 83 4.19 8.22 18.19
C LYS A 83 4.67 6.85 17.69
N ALA A 84 3.82 6.16 16.93
CA ALA A 84 4.04 4.80 16.46
C ALA A 84 4.46 4.82 15.00
N MET A 85 5.49 4.07 14.67
CA MET A 85 5.90 3.81 13.29
C MET A 85 5.24 2.53 12.79
N ARG A 86 4.86 2.52 11.51
CA ARG A 86 4.29 1.35 10.88
C ARG A 86 5.35 0.27 10.71
N VAL A 87 5.04 -0.95 11.15
CA VAL A 87 5.90 -2.11 10.89
C VAL A 87 5.58 -2.62 9.48
N PRO A 88 6.58 -2.71 8.60
CA PRO A 88 6.36 -3.23 7.24
C PRO A 88 5.98 -4.70 7.29
N ASP A 89 4.88 -5.07 6.65
CA ASP A 89 4.54 -6.45 6.34
C ASP A 89 4.79 -6.77 4.86
N LYS A 90 4.84 -8.04 4.52
CA LYS A 90 5.13 -8.48 3.14
C LYS A 90 4.16 -7.90 2.11
N ALA A 91 2.89 -7.70 2.46
CA ALA A 91 1.88 -7.20 1.54
C ALA A 91 2.01 -5.69 1.34
N SER A 92 2.19 -4.91 2.42
CA SER A 92 2.39 -3.46 2.32
C SER A 92 3.72 -3.13 1.65
N SER A 93 4.78 -3.89 1.93
CA SER A 93 6.08 -3.75 1.29
C SER A 93 6.02 -4.03 -0.22
N SER A 94 5.31 -5.09 -0.64
CA SER A 94 5.10 -5.37 -2.07
C SER A 94 4.29 -4.29 -2.76
N LYS A 95 3.27 -3.72 -2.09
CA LYS A 95 2.49 -2.59 -2.63
C LYS A 95 3.32 -1.33 -2.77
N MET A 96 4.13 -1.01 -1.77
CA MET A 96 5.04 0.13 -1.81
C MET A 96 6.00 0.01 -2.99
N MET A 97 6.67 -1.14 -3.15
CA MET A 97 7.58 -1.34 -4.28
C MET A 97 6.87 -1.30 -5.64
N ALA A 98 5.67 -1.86 -5.74
CA ALA A 98 4.89 -1.75 -6.97
C ALA A 98 4.54 -0.29 -7.32
N SER A 99 4.23 0.55 -6.33
CA SER A 99 3.99 1.98 -6.56
C SER A 99 5.25 2.74 -6.97
N VAL A 100 6.42 2.39 -6.43
CA VAL A 100 7.71 2.93 -6.89
C VAL A 100 7.97 2.60 -8.35
N VAL A 101 7.78 1.33 -8.73
CA VAL A 101 7.97 0.88 -10.12
C VAL A 101 6.97 1.57 -11.07
N GLU A 102 5.72 1.76 -10.65
CA GLU A 102 4.71 2.50 -11.41
C GLU A 102 5.13 3.95 -11.62
N GLN A 103 5.50 4.66 -10.56
CA GLN A 103 5.97 6.04 -10.64
C GLN A 103 7.16 6.18 -11.59
N LEU A 104 8.20 5.36 -11.42
CA LEU A 104 9.38 5.39 -12.30
C LEU A 104 9.03 5.08 -13.76
N SER A 105 8.07 4.17 -13.99
CA SER A 105 7.58 3.88 -15.34
C SER A 105 6.91 5.08 -16.00
N GLU A 106 6.20 5.91 -15.23
CA GLU A 106 5.51 7.10 -15.73
C GLU A 106 6.48 8.25 -16.07
N GLU A 107 7.64 8.29 -15.43
CA GLU A 107 8.68 9.27 -15.68
C GLU A 107 9.48 9.00 -16.98
N ILE A 108 9.36 7.80 -17.57
CA ILE A 108 10.02 7.44 -18.83
C ILE A 108 9.19 7.96 -20.01
N GLU A 109 9.68 9.01 -20.67
CA GLU A 109 8.99 9.66 -21.80
C GLU A 109 8.96 8.80 -23.07
N ASP A 110 10.05 8.07 -23.37
CA ASP A 110 10.13 7.20 -24.55
C ASP A 110 9.26 5.95 -24.36
N PRO A 111 8.20 5.76 -25.17
CA PRO A 111 7.29 4.61 -25.06
C PRO A 111 7.99 3.26 -25.19
N LEU A 112 9.05 3.14 -25.98
CA LEU A 112 9.78 1.88 -26.16
C LEU A 112 10.69 1.59 -24.95
N GLN A 113 11.31 2.62 -24.39
CA GLN A 113 12.07 2.50 -23.15
C GLN A 113 11.12 2.13 -21.98
N GLN A 114 9.98 2.79 -21.91
CA GLN A 114 8.94 2.45 -20.93
C GLN A 114 8.48 0.98 -21.07
N ALA A 115 8.27 0.50 -22.29
CA ALA A 115 7.89 -0.89 -22.54
C ALA A 115 9.00 -1.86 -22.06
N ARG A 116 10.28 -1.56 -22.38
CA ARG A 116 11.41 -2.38 -21.92
C ARG A 116 11.56 -2.38 -20.41
N PHE A 117 11.38 -1.22 -19.76
CA PHE A 117 11.34 -1.13 -18.31
C PHE A 117 10.27 -2.07 -17.71
N LYS A 118 9.04 -2.00 -18.19
CA LYS A 118 7.94 -2.85 -17.74
C LYS A 118 8.24 -4.34 -17.94
N ASP A 119 8.81 -4.70 -19.07
CA ASP A 119 9.19 -6.09 -19.37
C ASP A 119 10.28 -6.59 -18.44
N GLU A 120 11.30 -5.77 -18.14
CA GLU A 120 12.36 -6.12 -17.20
C GLU A 120 11.80 -6.45 -15.82
N PHE A 121 10.91 -5.59 -15.29
CA PHE A 121 10.31 -5.81 -13.98
C PHE A 121 9.38 -7.03 -13.94
N LEU A 122 8.53 -7.21 -14.94
CA LEU A 122 7.65 -8.36 -15.00
C LEU A 122 8.42 -9.67 -15.17
N ASN A 123 9.52 -9.67 -15.91
CA ASN A 123 10.40 -10.83 -16.01
C ASN A 123 11.08 -11.13 -14.68
N LEU A 124 11.62 -10.11 -14.00
CA LEU A 124 12.28 -10.26 -12.71
C LEU A 124 11.35 -10.91 -11.68
N VAL A 125 10.13 -10.40 -11.52
CA VAL A 125 9.16 -10.94 -10.55
C VAL A 125 8.53 -12.26 -10.98
N SER A 126 8.65 -12.65 -12.25
CA SER A 126 8.14 -13.94 -12.76
C SER A 126 9.17 -15.05 -12.66
N SER A 127 10.46 -14.71 -12.65
CA SER A 127 11.56 -15.68 -12.61
C SER A 127 12.02 -16.05 -11.20
N GLU A 128 11.65 -15.27 -10.20
CA GLU A 128 12.12 -15.42 -8.83
C GLU A 128 10.97 -15.78 -7.88
N GLU A 129 11.26 -16.43 -6.78
CA GLU A 129 10.30 -16.69 -5.70
C GLU A 129 10.17 -15.47 -4.79
N ASP A 130 11.30 -14.86 -4.43
CA ASP A 130 11.42 -13.63 -3.67
C ASP A 130 12.36 -12.67 -4.39
N VAL A 131 12.03 -11.37 -4.38
CA VAL A 131 12.83 -10.30 -4.96
C VAL A 131 13.20 -9.30 -3.87
N SER A 132 14.47 -8.89 -3.80
CA SER A 132 14.88 -7.86 -2.84
C SER A 132 14.61 -6.45 -3.35
N ALA A 133 14.44 -5.48 -2.43
CA ALA A 133 14.32 -4.07 -2.79
C ALA A 133 15.54 -3.59 -3.59
N ARG A 134 16.74 -4.06 -3.25
CA ARG A 134 17.99 -3.79 -4.00
C ARG A 134 17.93 -4.30 -5.44
N GLN A 135 17.45 -5.51 -5.68
CA GLN A 135 17.32 -6.06 -7.04
C GLN A 135 16.38 -5.21 -7.89
N LEU A 136 15.27 -4.76 -7.30
CA LEU A 136 14.31 -3.88 -7.99
C LEU A 136 14.92 -2.50 -8.30
N ALA A 137 15.61 -1.90 -7.33
CA ALA A 137 16.33 -0.64 -7.54
C ALA A 137 17.38 -0.76 -8.64
N SER A 138 18.21 -1.82 -8.62
CA SER A 138 19.22 -2.07 -9.65
C SER A 138 18.62 -2.32 -11.04
N ALA A 139 17.44 -2.93 -11.12
CA ALA A 139 16.72 -3.08 -12.38
C ALA A 139 16.23 -1.72 -12.92
N ALA A 140 15.76 -0.83 -12.02
CA ALA A 140 15.31 0.51 -12.39
C ALA A 140 16.48 1.39 -12.89
N GLU A 141 17.64 1.32 -12.26
CA GLU A 141 18.85 2.10 -12.61
C GLU A 141 19.35 1.85 -14.03
N LYS A 142 18.91 0.78 -14.70
CA LYS A 142 19.18 0.56 -16.13
C LYS A 142 18.46 1.53 -17.06
N PHE A 143 17.41 2.16 -16.57
CA PHE A 143 16.48 2.98 -17.37
C PHE A 143 16.38 4.44 -16.88
N VAL A 144 16.54 4.65 -15.60
CA VAL A 144 16.43 5.97 -14.96
C VAL A 144 17.65 6.24 -14.07
N PRO A 145 18.02 7.49 -13.83
CA PRO A 145 19.11 7.85 -12.93
C PRO A 145 18.82 7.36 -11.49
N ARG A 146 19.88 6.99 -10.78
CA ARG A 146 19.79 6.54 -9.38
C ARG A 146 19.08 7.56 -8.48
N GLU A 147 19.31 8.84 -8.70
CA GLU A 147 18.68 9.92 -7.94
C GLU A 147 17.15 9.88 -8.03
N GLN A 148 16.60 9.53 -9.19
CA GLN A 148 15.15 9.36 -9.36
C GLN A 148 14.66 8.13 -8.63
N VAL A 149 15.41 7.03 -8.64
CA VAL A 149 15.07 5.83 -7.86
C VAL A 149 15.04 6.15 -6.37
N ASP A 150 16.07 6.82 -5.85
CA ASP A 150 16.15 7.21 -4.44
C ASP A 150 15.02 8.17 -4.05
N GLN A 151 14.67 9.12 -4.92
CA GLN A 151 13.54 10.03 -4.72
C GLN A 151 12.20 9.30 -4.70
N ALA A 152 11.95 8.40 -5.63
CA ALA A 152 10.72 7.60 -5.67
C ALA A 152 10.59 6.71 -4.43
N MET A 153 11.69 6.08 -4.00
CA MET A 153 11.74 5.28 -2.77
C MET A 153 11.46 6.14 -1.52
N GLY A 154 12.05 7.34 -1.43
CA GLY A 154 11.80 8.29 -0.34
C GLY A 154 10.34 8.74 -0.27
N SER A 155 9.77 9.15 -1.41
CA SER A 155 8.36 9.55 -1.51
C SER A 155 7.40 8.41 -1.14
N ALA A 156 7.72 7.19 -1.55
CA ALA A 156 6.95 6.01 -1.18
C ALA A 156 7.07 5.72 0.32
N ALA A 157 8.26 5.83 0.91
CA ALA A 157 8.49 5.65 2.34
C ALA A 157 7.65 6.63 3.18
N GLU A 158 7.60 7.90 2.78
CA GLU A 158 6.75 8.92 3.41
C GLU A 158 5.25 8.58 3.27
N SER A 159 4.83 8.15 2.08
CA SER A 159 3.43 7.84 1.80
C SER A 159 2.93 6.59 2.56
N TYR A 160 3.78 5.57 2.68
CA TYR A 160 3.45 4.32 3.35
C TYR A 160 3.74 4.35 4.87
N GLY A 161 4.51 5.35 5.36
CA GLY A 161 4.87 5.51 6.75
C GLY A 161 5.92 4.51 7.25
N PHE A 162 6.71 3.92 6.34
CA PHE A 162 7.85 3.07 6.66
C PHE A 162 8.86 3.06 5.50
N ALA A 163 10.14 2.86 5.81
CA ALA A 163 11.18 2.61 4.83
C ALA A 163 11.40 1.09 4.66
N LEU A 164 11.77 0.66 3.47
CA LEU A 164 12.20 -0.72 3.23
C LEU A 164 13.70 -0.84 3.42
N ASP A 165 14.11 -1.94 4.06
CA ASP A 165 15.49 -2.38 4.02
C ASP A 165 15.83 -2.84 2.59
N GLU A 166 17.03 -2.51 2.11
CA GLU A 166 17.50 -2.91 0.78
C GLU A 166 17.51 -4.43 0.59
N GLU A 167 17.78 -5.19 1.65
CA GLU A 167 17.79 -6.65 1.64
C GLU A 167 16.42 -7.28 1.96
N ALA A 168 15.37 -6.46 2.18
CA ALA A 168 14.04 -6.96 2.43
C ALA A 168 13.56 -7.85 1.28
N LYS A 169 13.23 -9.11 1.60
CA LYS A 169 12.71 -10.08 0.64
C LYS A 169 11.21 -9.93 0.48
N LEU A 170 10.79 -9.62 -0.72
CA LEU A 170 9.42 -9.39 -1.11
C LEU A 170 8.90 -10.58 -1.94
N PRO A 171 7.72 -11.13 -1.63
CA PRO A 171 7.14 -12.22 -2.41
C PRO A 171 6.88 -11.79 -3.85
N ALA A 172 7.64 -12.33 -4.80
CA ALA A 172 7.57 -11.97 -6.20
C ALA A 172 6.18 -12.19 -6.79
N LYS A 173 5.51 -13.30 -6.43
CA LYS A 173 4.15 -13.63 -6.89
C LYS A 173 3.10 -12.59 -6.47
N GLY A 174 3.24 -12.01 -5.27
CA GLY A 174 2.36 -10.94 -4.79
C GLY A 174 2.56 -9.65 -5.57
N MET A 175 3.80 -9.31 -5.85
CA MET A 175 4.20 -8.14 -6.61
C MET A 175 3.85 -8.28 -8.10
N ALA A 176 4.05 -9.45 -8.71
CA ALA A 176 3.71 -9.71 -10.11
C ALA A 176 2.25 -9.35 -10.41
N ARG A 177 1.31 -9.78 -9.57
CA ARG A 177 -0.12 -9.47 -9.74
C ARG A 177 -0.43 -7.97 -9.69
N GLN A 178 0.30 -7.22 -8.87
CA GLN A 178 0.12 -5.77 -8.78
C GLN A 178 0.73 -5.07 -9.98
N LEU A 179 1.96 -5.43 -10.35
CA LEU A 179 2.66 -4.88 -11.50
C LEU A 179 1.94 -5.20 -12.81
N GLU A 180 1.41 -6.40 -13.00
CA GLU A 180 0.59 -6.73 -14.18
C GLU A 180 -0.61 -5.79 -14.33
N LYS A 181 -1.24 -5.42 -13.23
CA LYS A 181 -2.38 -4.50 -13.24
C LYS A 181 -1.96 -3.06 -13.55
N THR A 182 -0.90 -2.58 -12.94
CA THR A 182 -0.44 -1.19 -13.07
C THR A 182 0.36 -0.96 -14.35
N LEU A 183 1.19 -1.93 -14.74
CA LEU A 183 2.03 -1.83 -15.93
C LEU A 183 1.36 -2.25 -17.25
N SER A 184 0.07 -2.56 -17.25
CA SER A 184 -0.67 -2.93 -18.48
C SER A 184 -0.93 -1.76 -19.43
N LYS A 185 -0.84 -0.51 -18.94
CA LYS A 185 -1.06 0.71 -19.71
C LYS A 185 0.26 1.20 -20.31
N TYR A 186 0.32 1.35 -21.62
CA TYR A 186 1.47 1.82 -22.38
C TYR A 186 1.15 3.15 -23.05
N GLY A 187 1.97 4.19 -22.83
CA GLY A 187 1.92 5.40 -23.62
C GLY A 187 2.46 5.11 -25.01
N VAL A 188 1.74 5.51 -26.06
CA VAL A 188 2.15 5.28 -27.45
C VAL A 188 2.45 6.59 -28.18
N GLY A 189 2.57 7.67 -27.43
CA GLY A 189 2.79 9.03 -27.96
C GLY A 189 1.47 9.78 -28.20
N HIS A 190 1.57 11.07 -28.49
CA HIS A 190 0.44 11.96 -28.81
C HIS A 190 -0.69 11.96 -27.75
N GLY A 191 -0.38 11.69 -26.48
CA GLY A 191 -1.38 11.59 -25.42
C GLY A 191 -2.24 10.31 -25.47
N ILE A 192 -1.93 9.37 -26.38
CA ILE A 192 -2.65 8.11 -26.53
C ILE A 192 -1.99 7.03 -25.66
N SER A 193 -2.81 6.23 -25.01
CA SER A 193 -2.37 5.06 -24.25
C SER A 193 -3.13 3.81 -24.69
N VAL A 194 -2.44 2.68 -24.70
CA VAL A 194 -3.00 1.38 -25.05
C VAL A 194 -2.89 0.46 -23.83
N LEU A 195 -3.97 -0.23 -23.52
CA LEU A 195 -3.99 -1.30 -22.54
C LEU A 195 -3.66 -2.62 -23.21
N LEU A 196 -2.58 -3.26 -22.79
CA LEU A 196 -2.21 -4.58 -23.27
C LEU A 196 -2.58 -5.64 -22.22
N PRO A 197 -3.16 -6.77 -22.64
CA PRO A 197 -3.45 -7.87 -21.72
C PRO A 197 -2.15 -8.50 -21.19
N SER A 198 -2.26 -9.18 -20.05
CA SER A 198 -1.14 -9.95 -19.47
C SER A 198 -0.54 -10.91 -20.51
N GLY A 199 0.79 -10.98 -20.53
CA GLY A 199 1.53 -11.81 -21.49
C GLY A 199 1.72 -11.19 -22.88
N ILE A 200 1.28 -9.95 -23.12
CA ILE A 200 1.56 -9.21 -24.34
C ILE A 200 2.47 -8.01 -24.02
N THR A 201 3.50 -7.82 -24.82
CA THR A 201 4.43 -6.71 -24.69
C THR A 201 4.53 -5.89 -25.97
N LEU A 202 4.91 -4.63 -25.81
CA LEU A 202 5.07 -3.70 -26.92
C LEU A 202 6.50 -3.82 -27.48
N LYS A 203 6.63 -4.27 -28.73
CA LYS A 203 7.92 -4.44 -29.40
C LYS A 203 8.35 -3.18 -30.15
N ASN A 204 7.42 -2.53 -30.82
CA ASN A 204 7.70 -1.34 -31.64
C ASN A 204 6.46 -0.48 -31.81
N ILE A 205 6.68 0.82 -31.97
CA ILE A 205 5.66 1.83 -32.29
C ILE A 205 6.16 2.59 -33.53
N GLN A 206 5.28 2.75 -34.51
CA GLN A 206 5.50 3.62 -35.66
C GLN A 206 4.33 4.58 -35.76
N SER A 207 4.60 5.86 -35.89
CA SER A 207 3.59 6.90 -36.11
C SER A 207 3.81 7.50 -37.50
N GLN A 208 2.77 7.62 -38.28
CA GLN A 208 2.71 8.34 -39.54
C GLN A 208 1.63 9.42 -39.45
N ASN A 209 2.02 10.65 -39.81
CA ASN A 209 1.08 11.75 -39.98
C ASN A 209 1.04 12.10 -41.46
N ASP A 210 -0.13 12.05 -42.08
CA ASP A 210 -0.29 12.31 -43.51
C ASP A 210 -0.28 13.82 -43.88
N GLY A 211 -0.21 14.68 -42.87
CA GLY A 211 -0.23 16.14 -43.05
C GLY A 211 -1.64 16.72 -43.24
N GLU A 212 -2.69 15.87 -43.34
CA GLU A 212 -4.11 16.26 -43.42
C GLU A 212 -4.82 16.13 -42.07
N GLY A 213 -4.07 15.82 -41.00
CA GLY A 213 -4.57 15.67 -39.63
C GLY A 213 -4.90 14.24 -39.22
N GLU A 214 -4.68 13.27 -40.10
CA GLU A 214 -4.78 11.86 -39.74
C GLU A 214 -3.48 11.32 -39.15
N LEU A 215 -3.58 10.67 -38.00
CA LEU A 215 -2.47 10.03 -37.30
C LEU A 215 -2.66 8.51 -37.33
N THR A 216 -1.79 7.80 -38.07
CA THR A 216 -1.75 6.34 -38.08
C THR A 216 -0.71 5.84 -37.08
N LEU A 217 -1.13 5.01 -36.11
CA LEU A 217 -0.24 4.33 -35.17
C LEU A 217 -0.19 2.84 -35.49
N THR A 218 1.00 2.33 -35.78
CA THR A 218 1.24 0.89 -35.98
C THR A 218 2.01 0.33 -34.78
N LEU A 219 1.39 -0.60 -34.08
CA LEU A 219 1.96 -1.28 -32.91
C LEU A 219 2.40 -2.70 -33.30
N ARG A 220 3.64 -3.05 -33.00
CA ARG A 220 4.12 -4.43 -33.07
C ARG A 220 4.17 -5.00 -31.66
N LEU A 221 3.47 -6.12 -31.47
CA LEU A 221 3.33 -6.77 -30.17
C LEU A 221 4.03 -8.11 -30.19
N ASN A 222 4.60 -8.50 -29.05
CA ASN A 222 5.12 -9.83 -28.80
C ASN A 222 4.29 -10.53 -27.74
N LYS A 223 4.17 -11.86 -27.86
CA LYS A 223 3.71 -12.71 -26.78
C LYS A 223 4.89 -12.92 -25.84
N ARG A 224 4.69 -12.70 -24.55
CA ARG A 224 5.63 -13.10 -23.52
C ARG A 224 5.59 -14.62 -23.43
N GLY A 225 6.71 -15.28 -23.57
CA GLY A 225 6.84 -16.73 -23.51
C GLY A 225 6.64 -17.30 -22.11
#